data_de346e34b748128cf4365615041a31a4
#
_entry.id   de346e34b748128cf4365615041a31a4
#
_cell.length_a   1.000
_cell.length_b   1.000
_cell.length_c   1.000
_cell.angle_alpha   90.00
_cell.angle_beta   90.00
_cell.angle_gamma   90.00
#
_symmetry.space_group_name_H-M   'P 1'
#
loop_
_entity.id
_entity.type
_entity.pdbx_description
1 polymer ?
#
loop_
_entity_poly.entity_id
_entity_poly.type
_entity_poly.pdbx_seq_one_letter_code
_entity_poly.pdbx_strand_id
1 'polypeptide(L)'
;MASSNAGNGGLRYLPVLWRIPMLLLHLLIGLPLALLSFSRPGRSVQIGDTSLNESMIRWWSRWICQSFGVRIRPGSVLRGPPMLIVANHSSWLDILVLSSLGHLHFVSKAEIASWPFIGRIAKIAGVIFHTRGSSDSLSDAAEAIMRSLQSGGYAVIFPEGGVNDAVCIRRFHARLFKAAIETGCPVQPICIRYVRNGAINVETSFRDQESTGHNMLRLLLAPGAEAVLTVLPAITPAGQSRRELADAAHSLVSEEYGSNCD
;
A
#
# COMPACT_ATOMS: atom_id res chain seq x y z
N MET A 1 7.03 44.35 20.74
CA MET A 1 8.30 43.62 20.58
C MET A 1 8.04 42.43 19.64
N ALA A 2 8.33 42.59 18.36
CA ALA A 2 8.21 41.56 17.36
C ALA A 2 9.56 40.84 17.27
N SER A 3 9.67 39.61 17.79
CA SER A 3 10.86 38.79 17.63
C SER A 3 10.82 38.03 16.30
N SER A 4 11.78 38.35 15.49
CA SER A 4 12.11 37.84 14.17
C SER A 4 12.25 36.30 14.15
N ASN A 5 11.34 35.65 13.41
CA ASN A 5 11.41 34.22 13.10
C ASN A 5 12.06 34.00 11.71
N ALA A 6 13.24 34.59 11.49
CA ALA A 6 13.94 34.57 10.21
C ALA A 6 15.01 33.46 10.06
N GLY A 7 15.13 32.55 11.04
CA GLY A 7 16.24 31.58 11.10
C GLY A 7 16.01 30.17 10.53
N ASN A 8 14.80 29.74 10.22
CA ASN A 8 14.50 28.33 9.90
C ASN A 8 14.26 27.98 8.44
N GLY A 9 14.42 28.90 7.50
CA GLY A 9 14.16 28.65 6.07
C GLY A 9 15.12 27.64 5.43
N GLY A 10 16.40 27.72 5.75
CA GLY A 10 17.44 26.89 5.09
C GLY A 10 17.45 25.42 5.53
N LEU A 11 17.19 25.15 6.81
CA LEU A 11 17.17 23.79 7.38
C LEU A 11 16.03 22.92 6.85
N ARG A 12 14.96 23.54 6.34
CA ARG A 12 13.79 22.86 5.81
C ARG A 12 14.05 22.11 4.49
N TYR A 13 15.06 22.52 3.73
CA TYR A 13 15.43 21.92 2.45
C TYR A 13 16.57 20.90 2.53
N LEU A 14 17.22 20.76 3.68
CA LEU A 14 18.29 19.78 3.86
C LEU A 14 17.89 18.35 3.49
N PRO A 15 16.67 17.87 3.83
CA PRO A 15 16.26 16.52 3.42
C PRO A 15 16.17 16.33 1.91
N VAL A 16 15.86 17.39 1.15
CA VAL A 16 15.71 17.33 -0.31
C VAL A 16 17.03 17.03 -1.00
N LEU A 17 18.14 17.52 -0.45
CA LEU A 17 19.48 17.35 -1.02
C LEU A 17 19.89 15.88 -1.17
N TRP A 18 19.40 14.99 -0.30
CA TRP A 18 19.67 13.56 -0.40
C TRP A 18 18.49 12.77 -0.96
N ARG A 19 17.24 13.23 -0.77
CA ARG A 19 16.03 12.53 -1.24
C ARG A 19 15.94 12.49 -2.75
N ILE A 20 16.20 13.62 -3.43
CA ILE A 20 16.15 13.67 -4.91
C ILE A 20 17.23 12.79 -5.54
N PRO A 21 18.53 12.86 -5.18
CA PRO A 21 19.53 11.94 -5.70
C PRO A 21 19.19 10.46 -5.42
N MET A 22 18.69 10.16 -4.22
CA MET A 22 18.28 8.80 -3.88
C MET A 22 17.10 8.33 -4.73
N LEU A 23 16.06 9.17 -4.90
CA LEU A 23 14.92 8.85 -5.76
C LEU A 23 15.38 8.58 -7.21
N LEU A 24 16.23 9.44 -7.76
CA LEU A 24 16.79 9.26 -9.10
C LEU A 24 17.59 7.97 -9.22
N LEU A 25 18.45 7.66 -8.24
CA LEU A 25 19.20 6.40 -8.19
C LEU A 25 18.25 5.18 -8.23
N HIS A 26 17.18 5.21 -7.43
CA HIS A 26 16.22 4.10 -7.37
C HIS A 26 15.31 4.01 -8.59
N LEU A 27 15.04 5.13 -9.27
CA LEU A 27 14.29 5.11 -10.54
C LEU A 27 15.17 4.65 -11.71
N LEU A 28 16.43 5.08 -11.76
CA LEU A 28 17.34 4.79 -12.89
C LEU A 28 18.03 3.44 -12.78
N ILE A 29 18.31 2.97 -11.58
CA ILE A 29 19.05 1.71 -11.34
C ILE A 29 18.18 0.70 -10.58
N GLY A 30 17.60 1.11 -9.45
CA GLY A 30 16.84 0.21 -8.58
C GLY A 30 15.60 -0.36 -9.26
N LEU A 31 14.84 0.44 -10.00
CA LEU A 31 13.66 -0.01 -10.72
C LEU A 31 13.99 -0.98 -11.86
N PRO A 32 14.96 -0.72 -12.76
CA PRO A 32 15.37 -1.71 -13.75
C PRO A 32 15.81 -3.04 -13.12
N LEU A 33 16.58 -3.01 -12.04
CA LEU A 33 16.98 -4.23 -11.31
C LEU A 33 15.79 -4.97 -10.71
N ALA A 34 14.86 -4.24 -10.09
CA ALA A 34 13.61 -4.83 -9.59
C ALA A 34 12.80 -5.46 -10.73
N LEU A 35 12.65 -4.78 -11.86
CA LEU A 35 11.93 -5.32 -13.02
C LEU A 35 12.63 -6.55 -13.62
N LEU A 36 13.95 -6.57 -13.69
CA LEU A 36 14.72 -7.72 -14.15
C LEU A 36 14.52 -8.95 -13.25
N SER A 37 14.30 -8.75 -11.95
CA SER A 37 14.02 -9.85 -11.02
C SER A 37 12.71 -10.59 -11.32
N PHE A 38 11.77 -9.97 -12.08
CA PHE A 38 10.54 -10.62 -12.57
C PHE A 38 10.75 -11.46 -13.83
N SER A 39 11.94 -11.45 -14.44
CA SER A 39 12.26 -12.33 -15.56
C SER A 39 12.25 -13.80 -15.12
N ARG A 40 12.15 -14.72 -16.10
CA ARG A 40 12.19 -16.17 -15.81
C ARG A 40 13.40 -16.58 -14.94
N PRO A 41 14.67 -16.20 -15.28
CA PRO A 41 15.79 -16.51 -14.41
C PRO A 41 15.71 -15.83 -13.04
N GLY A 42 15.23 -14.58 -12.95
CA GLY A 42 15.14 -13.86 -11.68
C GLY A 42 14.15 -14.50 -10.68
N ARG A 43 13.05 -15.08 -11.18
CA ARG A 43 12.07 -15.78 -10.34
C ARG A 43 12.56 -17.11 -9.77
N SER A 44 13.53 -17.77 -10.44
CA SER A 44 14.11 -19.03 -9.98
C SER A 44 15.22 -18.85 -8.94
N VAL A 45 15.75 -17.63 -8.80
CA VAL A 45 16.80 -17.34 -7.82
C VAL A 45 16.18 -17.18 -6.44
N GLN A 46 16.71 -17.92 -5.46
CA GLN A 46 16.33 -17.83 -4.04
C GLN A 46 17.41 -17.08 -3.26
N ILE A 47 16.99 -16.24 -2.33
CA ILE A 47 17.84 -15.54 -1.37
C ILE A 47 17.32 -15.89 0.03
N GLY A 48 17.98 -16.86 0.69
CA GLY A 48 17.45 -17.48 1.90
C GLY A 48 16.11 -18.15 1.62
N ASP A 49 15.10 -17.83 2.43
CA ASP A 49 13.73 -18.39 2.34
C ASP A 49 12.82 -17.62 1.37
N THR A 50 13.34 -16.60 0.66
CA THR A 50 12.54 -15.76 -0.24
C THR A 50 13.12 -15.73 -1.65
N SER A 51 12.25 -15.53 -2.65
CA SER A 51 12.71 -15.36 -4.03
C SER A 51 13.38 -14.00 -4.24
N LEU A 52 14.25 -13.91 -5.25
CA LEU A 52 14.94 -12.67 -5.59
C LEU A 52 13.96 -11.53 -5.88
N ASN A 53 12.89 -11.80 -6.65
CA ASN A 53 11.88 -10.78 -6.98
C ASN A 53 11.17 -10.26 -5.73
N GLU A 54 10.85 -11.11 -4.76
CA GLU A 54 10.23 -10.69 -3.50
C GLU A 54 11.20 -9.84 -2.66
N SER A 55 12.45 -10.25 -2.55
CA SER A 55 13.50 -9.50 -1.86
C SER A 55 13.73 -8.13 -2.50
N MET A 56 13.73 -8.07 -3.85
CA MET A 56 13.90 -6.82 -4.61
C MET A 56 12.70 -5.88 -4.44
N ILE A 57 11.46 -6.40 -4.45
CA ILE A 57 10.25 -5.59 -4.18
C ILE A 57 10.32 -4.98 -2.78
N ARG A 58 10.60 -5.80 -1.77
CA ARG A 58 10.71 -5.35 -0.37
C ARG A 58 11.78 -4.26 -0.22
N TRP A 59 12.96 -4.48 -0.80
CA TRP A 59 14.06 -3.54 -0.77
C TRP A 59 13.70 -2.23 -1.48
N TRP A 60 13.24 -2.30 -2.74
CA TRP A 60 12.93 -1.13 -3.56
C TRP A 60 11.79 -0.29 -2.95
N SER A 61 10.72 -0.93 -2.47
CA SER A 61 9.59 -0.25 -1.83
C SER A 61 10.01 0.54 -0.60
N ARG A 62 10.86 -0.02 0.25
CA ARG A 62 11.39 0.67 1.44
C ARG A 62 12.20 1.90 1.08
N TRP A 63 13.07 1.78 0.09
CA TRP A 63 13.93 2.88 -0.32
C TRP A 63 13.16 3.99 -1.05
N ILE A 64 12.16 3.67 -1.85
CA ILE A 64 11.27 4.68 -2.43
C ILE A 64 10.50 5.42 -1.34
N CYS A 65 9.90 4.72 -0.37
CA CYS A 65 9.26 5.36 0.78
C CYS A 65 10.24 6.30 1.51
N GLN A 66 11.48 5.86 1.74
CA GLN A 66 12.51 6.66 2.39
C GLN A 66 12.88 7.90 1.57
N SER A 67 12.90 7.82 0.24
CA SER A 67 13.12 8.96 -0.66
C SER A 67 12.03 10.01 -0.50
N PHE A 68 10.82 9.61 -0.14
CA PHE A 68 9.71 10.52 0.21
C PHE A 68 9.65 10.87 1.71
N GLY A 69 10.70 10.54 2.46
CA GLY A 69 10.79 10.86 3.88
C GLY A 69 9.97 9.93 4.78
N VAL A 70 9.46 8.81 4.27
CA VAL A 70 8.70 7.85 5.06
C VAL A 70 9.57 6.63 5.37
N ARG A 71 9.85 6.42 6.64
CA ARG A 71 10.56 5.23 7.13
C ARG A 71 9.54 4.16 7.49
N ILE A 72 9.61 2.99 6.87
CA ILE A 72 8.79 1.85 7.26
C ILE A 72 9.38 1.22 8.52
N ARG A 73 8.59 1.16 9.61
CA ARG A 73 9.02 0.55 10.86
C ARG A 73 9.16 -0.97 10.67
N PRO A 74 10.32 -1.57 11.02
CA PRO A 74 10.47 -3.01 10.94
C PRO A 74 9.57 -3.71 11.95
N GLY A 75 9.14 -4.94 11.65
CA GLY A 75 8.46 -5.80 12.62
C GLY A 75 7.28 -6.61 12.09
N SER A 76 6.56 -6.15 11.09
CA SER A 76 5.48 -6.95 10.52
C SER A 76 6.01 -7.89 9.44
N VAL A 77 5.72 -9.18 9.57
CA VAL A 77 6.01 -10.21 8.56
C VAL A 77 4.71 -10.91 8.22
N LEU A 78 4.39 -10.94 6.94
CA LEU A 78 3.29 -11.76 6.44
C LEU A 78 3.75 -13.22 6.37
N ARG A 79 3.06 -14.09 7.09
CA ARG A 79 3.32 -15.53 7.06
C ARG A 79 1.99 -16.29 7.03
N GLY A 80 1.98 -17.43 6.36
CA GLY A 80 0.81 -18.28 6.32
C GLY A 80 0.32 -18.62 4.92
N PRO A 81 -0.87 -19.20 4.81
CA PRO A 81 -1.49 -19.57 3.55
C PRO A 81 -1.84 -18.33 2.72
N PRO A 82 -2.20 -18.48 1.44
CA PRO A 82 -2.79 -17.42 0.63
C PRO A 82 -3.94 -16.73 1.36
N MET A 83 -3.98 -15.41 1.32
CA MET A 83 -5.01 -14.64 2.02
C MET A 83 -5.40 -13.35 1.30
N LEU A 84 -6.64 -12.92 1.54
CA LEU A 84 -7.12 -11.62 1.12
C LEU A 84 -6.70 -10.56 2.16
N ILE A 85 -5.70 -9.76 1.82
CA ILE A 85 -5.25 -8.64 2.65
C ILE A 85 -6.21 -7.47 2.47
N VAL A 86 -6.67 -6.91 3.57
CA VAL A 86 -7.52 -5.72 3.59
C VAL A 86 -6.88 -4.65 4.45
N ALA A 87 -6.74 -3.44 3.92
CA ALA A 87 -6.07 -2.35 4.63
C ALA A 87 -6.82 -1.03 4.44
N ASN A 88 -6.65 -0.11 5.39
CA ASN A 88 -7.04 1.28 5.22
C ASN A 88 -6.18 1.97 4.16
N HIS A 89 -6.69 3.07 3.57
CA HIS A 89 -6.06 3.73 2.43
C HIS A 89 -6.08 5.24 2.56
N SER A 90 -4.95 5.83 2.92
CA SER A 90 -4.80 7.27 3.11
C SER A 90 -3.74 7.91 2.20
N SER A 91 -2.89 7.11 1.56
CA SER A 91 -1.80 7.61 0.72
C SER A 91 -1.51 6.66 -0.43
N TRP A 92 -1.01 7.17 -1.55
CA TRP A 92 -0.45 6.33 -2.61
C TRP A 92 0.78 5.51 -2.12
N LEU A 93 1.43 5.99 -1.06
CA LEU A 93 2.54 5.26 -0.42
C LEU A 93 2.10 3.95 0.21
N ASP A 94 0.80 3.76 0.55
CA ASP A 94 0.29 2.53 1.16
C ASP A 94 0.60 1.29 0.31
N ILE A 95 0.59 1.46 -1.03
CA ILE A 95 0.96 0.39 -1.97
C ILE A 95 2.42 -0.03 -1.75
N LEU A 96 3.34 0.93 -1.63
CA LEU A 96 4.76 0.65 -1.40
C LEU A 96 5.00 0.14 0.03
N VAL A 97 4.29 0.71 1.01
CA VAL A 97 4.37 0.30 2.41
C VAL A 97 3.96 -1.17 2.54
N LEU A 98 2.83 -1.59 1.94
CA LEU A 98 2.40 -2.99 1.92
C LEU A 98 3.36 -3.86 1.09
N SER A 99 3.86 -3.40 -0.06
CA SER A 99 4.83 -4.13 -0.87
C SER A 99 6.15 -4.41 -0.15
N SER A 100 6.43 -3.67 0.93
CA SER A 100 7.57 -3.97 1.80
C SER A 100 7.39 -5.28 2.61
N LEU A 101 6.18 -5.85 2.63
CA LEU A 101 5.90 -7.17 3.22
C LEU A 101 6.20 -8.32 2.26
N GLY A 102 6.18 -8.09 0.95
CA GLY A 102 6.44 -9.11 -0.08
C GLY A 102 5.75 -8.83 -1.41
N HIS A 103 5.69 -9.86 -2.24
CA HIS A 103 5.00 -9.81 -3.53
C HIS A 103 3.48 -9.93 -3.32
N LEU A 104 2.77 -8.85 -3.55
CA LEU A 104 1.33 -8.72 -3.34
C LEU A 104 0.64 -8.30 -4.63
N HIS A 105 -0.54 -8.88 -4.92
CA HIS A 105 -1.38 -8.50 -6.05
C HIS A 105 -2.42 -7.46 -5.63
N PHE A 106 -2.19 -6.20 -6.01
CA PHE A 106 -3.08 -5.09 -5.67
C PHE A 106 -4.24 -4.97 -6.65
N VAL A 107 -5.40 -4.59 -6.15
CA VAL A 107 -6.53 -4.16 -6.99
C VAL A 107 -6.47 -2.65 -7.15
N SER A 108 -6.48 -2.18 -8.40
CA SER A 108 -6.32 -0.78 -8.74
C SER A 108 -7.29 -0.33 -9.83
N LYS A 109 -7.44 0.99 -10.00
CA LYS A 109 -8.28 1.57 -11.06
C LYS A 109 -7.68 1.32 -12.45
N ALA A 110 -8.55 1.04 -13.44
CA ALA A 110 -8.15 0.81 -14.82
C ALA A 110 -7.39 1.99 -15.46
N GLU A 111 -7.71 3.23 -15.05
CA GLU A 111 -7.04 4.42 -15.56
C GLU A 111 -5.53 4.42 -15.29
N ILE A 112 -5.08 3.81 -14.19
CA ILE A 112 -3.66 3.70 -13.84
C ILE A 112 -2.91 2.82 -14.86
N ALA A 113 -3.58 1.87 -15.50
CA ALA A 113 -2.98 1.02 -16.53
C ALA A 113 -2.52 1.81 -17.76
N SER A 114 -3.12 2.99 -18.02
CA SER A 114 -2.78 3.89 -19.12
C SER A 114 -1.69 4.91 -18.79
N TRP A 115 -1.30 5.04 -17.52
CA TRP A 115 -0.26 5.99 -17.12
C TRP A 115 1.10 5.58 -17.69
N PRO A 116 1.83 6.51 -18.32
CA PRO A 116 3.18 6.24 -18.83
C PRO A 116 4.06 5.67 -17.72
N PHE A 117 4.84 4.64 -18.02
CA PHE A 117 5.74 3.92 -17.12
C PHE A 117 5.07 3.23 -15.94
N ILE A 118 4.23 3.93 -15.14
CA ILE A 118 3.55 3.39 -13.95
C ILE A 118 2.61 2.24 -14.33
N GLY A 119 1.80 2.39 -15.37
CA GLY A 119 0.89 1.35 -15.84
C GLY A 119 1.64 0.08 -16.29
N ARG A 120 2.80 0.25 -16.94
CA ARG A 120 3.64 -0.88 -17.36
C ARG A 120 4.27 -1.59 -16.15
N ILE A 121 4.79 -0.85 -15.20
CA ILE A 121 5.33 -1.39 -13.94
C ILE A 121 4.24 -2.14 -13.17
N ALA A 122 3.06 -1.54 -13.02
CA ALA A 122 1.93 -2.15 -12.33
C ALA A 122 1.49 -3.47 -12.98
N LYS A 123 1.45 -3.52 -14.33
CA LYS A 123 1.17 -4.77 -15.07
C LYS A 123 2.22 -5.86 -14.79
N ILE A 124 3.51 -5.52 -14.80
CA ILE A 124 4.59 -6.45 -14.51
C ILE A 124 4.52 -6.94 -13.06
N ALA A 125 4.15 -6.07 -12.13
CA ALA A 125 3.96 -6.38 -10.71
C ALA A 125 2.67 -7.18 -10.42
N GLY A 126 1.83 -7.47 -11.43
CA GLY A 126 0.61 -8.28 -11.27
C GLY A 126 -0.56 -7.51 -10.66
N VAL A 127 -0.61 -6.19 -10.86
CA VAL A 127 -1.76 -5.38 -10.41
C VAL A 127 -3.02 -5.77 -11.19
N ILE A 128 -4.11 -6.00 -10.47
CA ILE A 128 -5.45 -6.31 -10.98
C ILE A 128 -6.16 -4.98 -11.24
N PHE A 129 -6.52 -4.70 -12.49
CA PHE A 129 -7.19 -3.46 -12.85
C PHE A 129 -8.69 -3.64 -12.97
N HIS A 130 -9.45 -2.65 -12.49
CA HIS A 130 -10.91 -2.62 -12.62
C HIS A 130 -11.42 -1.20 -12.91
N THR A 131 -12.53 -1.11 -13.66
CA THR A 131 -13.24 0.16 -13.97
C THR A 131 -14.31 0.41 -12.90
N ARG A 132 -14.27 1.55 -12.22
CA ARG A 132 -15.29 1.91 -11.22
C ARG A 132 -16.65 2.13 -11.91
N GLY A 133 -17.71 1.71 -11.22
CA GLY A 133 -19.09 1.87 -11.71
C GLY A 133 -19.56 0.79 -12.68
N SER A 134 -18.67 -0.09 -13.15
CA SER A 134 -19.02 -1.26 -13.97
C SER A 134 -19.18 -2.49 -13.09
N SER A 135 -20.36 -3.13 -13.13
CA SER A 135 -20.60 -4.40 -12.43
C SER A 135 -19.74 -5.52 -12.99
N ASP A 136 -19.56 -5.55 -14.31
CA ASP A 136 -18.77 -6.57 -15.01
C ASP A 136 -17.29 -6.46 -14.64
N SER A 137 -16.75 -5.25 -14.70
CA SER A 137 -15.36 -5.00 -14.28
C SER A 137 -15.10 -5.31 -12.81
N LEU A 138 -16.09 -5.16 -11.93
CA LEU A 138 -15.96 -5.56 -10.52
C LEU A 138 -16.01 -7.08 -10.38
N SER A 139 -16.81 -7.77 -11.21
CA SER A 139 -16.81 -9.23 -11.29
C SER A 139 -15.46 -9.76 -11.76
N ASP A 140 -14.92 -9.16 -12.83
CA ASP A 140 -13.60 -9.52 -13.38
C ASP A 140 -12.47 -9.32 -12.34
N ALA A 141 -12.55 -8.24 -11.55
CA ALA A 141 -11.60 -8.00 -10.47
C ALA A 141 -11.73 -9.06 -9.36
N ALA A 142 -12.96 -9.44 -8.98
CA ALA A 142 -13.19 -10.49 -7.99
C ALA A 142 -12.66 -11.85 -8.49
N GLU A 143 -12.87 -12.19 -9.76
CA GLU A 143 -12.31 -13.40 -10.37
C GLU A 143 -10.77 -13.38 -10.42
N ALA A 144 -10.18 -12.23 -10.73
CA ALA A 144 -8.73 -12.10 -10.73
C ALA A 144 -8.13 -12.23 -9.33
N ILE A 145 -8.82 -11.71 -8.30
CA ILE A 145 -8.47 -11.94 -6.90
C ILE A 145 -8.54 -13.43 -6.57
N MET A 146 -9.63 -14.10 -6.93
CA MET A 146 -9.80 -15.54 -6.70
C MET A 146 -8.69 -16.35 -7.36
N ARG A 147 -8.36 -16.08 -8.63
CA ARG A 147 -7.23 -16.72 -9.30
C ARG A 147 -5.91 -16.51 -8.59
N SER A 148 -5.65 -15.30 -8.09
CA SER A 148 -4.44 -14.99 -7.31
C SER A 148 -4.38 -15.83 -6.03
N LEU A 149 -5.47 -15.89 -5.26
CA LEU A 149 -5.56 -16.66 -4.03
C LEU A 149 -5.41 -18.17 -4.28
N GLN A 150 -6.07 -18.70 -5.31
CA GLN A 150 -5.98 -20.11 -5.70
C GLN A 150 -4.59 -20.53 -6.18
N SER A 151 -3.83 -19.60 -6.76
CA SER A 151 -2.44 -19.84 -7.17
C SER A 151 -1.42 -19.73 -6.04
N GLY A 152 -1.85 -19.53 -4.81
CA GLY A 152 -0.97 -19.42 -3.64
C GLY A 152 -0.49 -18.00 -3.35
N GLY A 153 -1.06 -16.99 -4.02
CA GLY A 153 -0.67 -15.59 -3.86
C GLY A 153 -1.44 -14.85 -2.76
N TYR A 154 -1.01 -13.61 -2.51
CA TYR A 154 -1.68 -12.67 -1.62
C TYR A 154 -2.34 -11.58 -2.47
N ALA A 155 -3.65 -11.40 -2.34
CA ALA A 155 -4.36 -10.30 -2.98
C ALA A 155 -4.63 -9.17 -1.98
N VAL A 156 -4.51 -7.92 -2.41
CA VAL A 156 -4.71 -6.73 -1.56
C VAL A 156 -5.86 -5.90 -2.09
N ILE A 157 -6.77 -5.54 -1.20
CA ILE A 157 -7.83 -4.58 -1.47
C ILE A 157 -7.82 -3.45 -0.45
N PHE A 158 -8.21 -2.25 -0.91
CA PHE A 158 -8.52 -1.11 -0.06
C PHE A 158 -10.04 -0.91 -0.06
N PRO A 159 -10.75 -1.53 0.90
CA PRO A 159 -12.21 -1.62 0.83
C PRO A 159 -12.95 -0.31 1.13
N GLU A 160 -12.25 0.75 1.51
CA GLU A 160 -12.79 2.11 1.64
C GLU A 160 -13.20 2.73 0.28
N GLY A 161 -12.80 2.11 -0.83
CA GLY A 161 -13.16 2.54 -2.18
C GLY A 161 -12.39 3.75 -2.70
N GLY A 162 -11.40 4.25 -2.00
CA GLY A 162 -10.50 5.33 -2.41
C GLY A 162 -9.66 5.83 -1.26
N VAL A 163 -8.68 6.68 -1.58
CA VAL A 163 -7.81 7.31 -0.59
C VAL A 163 -8.64 8.26 0.28
N ASN A 164 -8.43 8.24 1.59
CA ASN A 164 -9.06 9.13 2.57
C ASN A 164 -8.06 10.19 3.11
N ASP A 165 -8.54 11.07 3.98
CA ASP A 165 -7.76 12.15 4.59
C ASP A 165 -6.93 11.73 5.81
N ALA A 166 -6.94 10.45 6.15
CA ALA A 166 -6.28 9.86 7.33
C ALA A 166 -6.79 10.38 8.70
N VAL A 167 -7.95 11.02 8.74
CA VAL A 167 -8.57 11.46 10.00
C VAL A 167 -9.26 10.27 10.69
N CYS A 168 -9.96 9.46 9.92
CA CYS A 168 -10.69 8.29 10.40
C CYS A 168 -10.76 7.19 9.33
N ILE A 169 -11.16 5.98 9.71
CA ILE A 169 -11.34 4.84 8.81
C ILE A 169 -12.80 4.84 8.31
N ARG A 170 -12.97 4.96 6.99
CA ARG A 170 -14.28 4.88 6.34
C ARG A 170 -14.76 3.43 6.27
N ARG A 171 -16.08 3.26 6.20
CA ARG A 171 -16.72 1.96 6.09
C ARG A 171 -16.13 1.11 4.96
N PHE A 172 -15.95 -0.19 5.24
CA PHE A 172 -15.46 -1.16 4.27
C PHE A 172 -16.60 -1.68 3.37
N HIS A 173 -16.39 -1.58 2.05
CA HIS A 173 -17.32 -2.11 1.06
C HIS A 173 -17.18 -3.62 0.91
N ALA A 174 -18.26 -4.35 1.14
CA ALA A 174 -18.26 -5.82 1.24
C ALA A 174 -18.07 -6.57 -0.09
N ARG A 175 -18.17 -5.91 -1.27
CA ARG A 175 -18.26 -6.61 -2.57
C ARG A 175 -17.07 -7.52 -2.86
N LEU A 176 -15.84 -7.04 -2.63
CA LEU A 176 -14.62 -7.81 -2.94
C LEU A 176 -14.30 -8.89 -1.92
N PHE A 177 -14.93 -8.87 -0.72
CA PHE A 177 -14.80 -9.95 0.26
C PHE A 177 -15.44 -11.27 -0.20
N LYS A 178 -16.28 -11.23 -1.26
CA LYS A 178 -16.81 -12.43 -1.91
C LYS A 178 -15.69 -13.39 -2.32
N ALA A 179 -14.55 -12.87 -2.78
CA ALA A 179 -13.42 -13.69 -3.18
C ALA A 179 -12.86 -14.56 -2.04
N ALA A 180 -12.80 -14.05 -0.82
CA ALA A 180 -12.36 -14.81 0.35
C ALA A 180 -13.35 -15.94 0.70
N ILE A 181 -14.66 -15.69 0.58
CA ILE A 181 -15.69 -16.70 0.84
C ILE A 181 -15.60 -17.84 -0.18
N GLU A 182 -15.54 -17.50 -1.48
CA GLU A 182 -15.54 -18.49 -2.55
C GLU A 182 -14.27 -19.33 -2.61
N THR A 183 -13.13 -18.77 -2.18
CA THR A 183 -11.86 -19.50 -2.13
C THR A 183 -11.59 -20.17 -0.78
N GLY A 184 -12.35 -19.83 0.26
CA GLY A 184 -12.08 -20.28 1.63
C GLY A 184 -10.81 -19.66 2.24
N CYS A 185 -10.17 -18.72 1.56
CA CYS A 185 -8.96 -18.08 2.03
C CYS A 185 -9.26 -17.07 3.15
N PRO A 186 -8.43 -17.02 4.22
CA PRO A 186 -8.63 -16.06 5.30
C PRO A 186 -8.52 -14.61 4.81
N VAL A 187 -9.21 -13.72 5.51
CA VAL A 187 -9.06 -12.27 5.38
C VAL A 187 -8.04 -11.81 6.41
N GLN A 188 -7.01 -11.09 5.94
CA GLN A 188 -5.95 -10.56 6.79
C GLN A 188 -6.07 -9.03 6.89
N PRO A 189 -6.65 -8.50 7.97
CA PRO A 189 -6.68 -7.06 8.19
C PRO A 189 -5.28 -6.53 8.52
N ILE A 190 -4.92 -5.39 7.93
CA ILE A 190 -3.68 -4.66 8.21
C ILE A 190 -4.03 -3.19 8.43
N CYS A 191 -3.60 -2.64 9.56
CA CYS A 191 -3.70 -1.23 9.83
C CYS A 191 -2.41 -0.51 9.40
N ILE A 192 -2.54 0.55 8.61
CA ILE A 192 -1.43 1.42 8.19
C ILE A 192 -1.60 2.76 8.89
N ARG A 193 -0.61 3.14 9.70
CA ARG A 193 -0.56 4.47 10.35
C ARG A 193 0.73 5.17 9.97
N TYR A 194 0.61 6.42 9.56
CA TYR A 194 1.76 7.31 9.45
C TYR A 194 1.87 8.10 10.73
N VAL A 195 3.02 8.04 11.38
CA VAL A 195 3.23 8.71 12.67
C VAL A 195 4.42 9.66 12.63
N ARG A 196 4.30 10.77 13.35
CA ARG A 196 5.38 11.72 13.57
C ARG A 196 5.28 12.21 15.02
N ASN A 197 6.40 12.15 15.75
CA ASN A 197 6.45 12.55 17.16
C ASN A 197 5.39 11.87 18.04
N GLY A 198 5.06 10.61 17.75
CA GLY A 198 4.08 9.82 18.50
C GLY A 198 2.61 10.05 18.14
N ALA A 199 2.31 11.00 17.25
CA ALA A 199 0.94 11.29 16.81
C ALA A 199 0.71 10.87 15.33
N ILE A 200 -0.55 10.63 14.95
CA ILE A 200 -0.94 10.36 13.57
C ILE A 200 -0.58 11.58 12.71
N ASN A 201 0.11 11.32 11.61
CA ASN A 201 0.57 12.33 10.67
C ASN A 201 -0.30 12.32 9.42
N VAL A 202 -1.32 13.16 9.40
CA VAL A 202 -2.22 13.35 8.27
C VAL A 202 -1.54 14.01 7.04
N GLU A 203 -0.35 14.57 7.21
CA GLU A 203 0.41 15.20 6.11
C GLU A 203 0.85 14.20 5.03
N THR A 204 0.82 12.90 5.28
CA THR A 204 1.12 11.88 4.26
C THR A 204 -0.07 11.59 3.35
N SER A 205 -1.29 11.91 3.76
CA SER A 205 -2.50 11.74 2.96
C SER A 205 -2.65 12.84 1.89
N PHE A 206 -3.59 12.67 0.99
CA PHE A 206 -3.97 13.73 0.05
C PHE A 206 -4.72 14.84 0.77
N ARG A 207 -4.46 16.07 0.38
CA ARG A 207 -5.30 17.23 0.72
C ARG A 207 -6.45 17.31 -0.27
N ASP A 208 -7.49 18.07 0.11
CA ASP A 208 -8.64 18.27 -0.78
C ASP A 208 -8.18 18.78 -2.16
N GLN A 209 -8.69 18.16 -3.23
CA GLN A 209 -8.37 18.44 -4.64
C GLN A 209 -6.87 18.39 -4.98
N GLU A 210 -6.01 17.82 -4.15
CA GLU A 210 -4.59 17.70 -4.42
C GLU A 210 -4.32 16.66 -5.52
N SER A 211 -3.57 17.06 -6.56
CA SER A 211 -3.11 16.12 -7.57
C SER A 211 -1.98 15.22 -7.03
N THR A 212 -1.83 14.02 -7.60
CA THR A 212 -0.76 13.09 -7.22
C THR A 212 0.63 13.72 -7.32
N GLY A 213 0.89 14.51 -8.36
CA GLY A 213 2.18 15.21 -8.54
C GLY A 213 2.45 16.24 -7.45
N HIS A 214 1.44 17.03 -7.07
CA HIS A 214 1.56 17.98 -5.95
C HIS A 214 1.79 17.26 -4.63
N ASN A 215 1.07 16.17 -4.36
CA ASN A 215 1.28 15.36 -3.16
C ASN A 215 2.71 14.81 -3.11
N MET A 216 3.22 14.23 -4.20
CA MET A 216 4.59 13.73 -4.29
C MET A 216 5.62 14.83 -3.98
N LEU A 217 5.47 16.01 -4.60
CA LEU A 217 6.38 17.15 -4.35
C LEU A 217 6.31 17.60 -2.89
N ARG A 218 5.11 17.70 -2.33
CA ARG A 218 4.90 18.07 -0.93
C ARG A 218 5.57 17.08 0.02
N LEU A 219 5.45 15.78 -0.23
CA LEU A 219 6.09 14.74 0.59
C LEU A 219 7.63 14.79 0.49
N LEU A 220 8.18 15.05 -0.70
CA LEU A 220 9.63 15.25 -0.87
C LEU A 220 10.17 16.39 0.01
N LEU A 221 9.38 17.44 0.17
CA LEU A 221 9.74 18.65 0.93
C LEU A 221 9.35 18.55 2.42
N ALA A 222 8.42 17.65 2.77
CA ALA A 222 7.87 17.55 4.12
C ALA A 222 8.90 16.97 5.12
N PRO A 223 8.80 17.30 6.41
CA PRO A 223 9.47 16.56 7.45
C PRO A 223 9.11 15.07 7.39
N GLY A 224 10.06 14.20 7.76
CA GLY A 224 9.86 12.76 7.69
C GLY A 224 8.74 12.24 8.59
N ALA A 225 8.26 11.04 8.29
CA ALA A 225 7.28 10.29 9.08
C ALA A 225 7.69 8.81 9.17
N GLU A 226 7.12 8.08 10.10
CA GLU A 226 7.22 6.62 10.14
C GLU A 226 5.92 5.99 9.67
N ALA A 227 6.00 4.99 8.80
CA ALA A 227 4.89 4.11 8.48
C ALA A 227 4.91 2.91 9.43
N VAL A 228 3.87 2.76 10.20
CA VAL A 228 3.65 1.64 11.14
C VAL A 228 2.61 0.72 10.52
N LEU A 229 3.01 -0.52 10.27
CA LEU A 229 2.14 -1.59 9.80
C LEU A 229 1.81 -2.50 10.98
N THR A 230 0.53 -2.66 11.29
CA THR A 230 0.07 -3.64 12.27
C THR A 230 -0.71 -4.74 11.54
N VAL A 231 -0.16 -5.95 11.54
CA VAL A 231 -0.86 -7.16 11.04
C VAL A 231 -1.77 -7.64 12.16
N LEU A 232 -3.08 -7.60 11.92
CA LEU A 232 -4.11 -7.91 12.91
C LEU A 232 -4.50 -9.40 12.82
N PRO A 233 -5.29 -9.94 13.75
CA PRO A 233 -5.74 -11.33 13.68
C PRO A 233 -6.47 -11.63 12.35
N ALA A 234 -6.10 -12.74 11.71
CA ALA A 234 -6.77 -13.18 10.48
C ALA A 234 -8.20 -13.66 10.78
N ILE A 235 -9.12 -13.39 9.86
CA ILE A 235 -10.54 -13.75 9.97
C ILE A 235 -10.82 -14.91 9.02
N THR A 236 -11.35 -16.00 9.56
CA THR A 236 -11.78 -17.16 8.76
C THR A 236 -13.14 -16.87 8.11
N PRO A 237 -13.29 -17.05 6.78
CA PRO A 237 -14.56 -16.74 6.10
C PRO A 237 -15.68 -17.77 6.34
N ALA A 238 -15.36 -18.93 6.92
CA ALA A 238 -16.31 -20.02 7.09
C ALA A 238 -17.56 -19.59 7.90
N GLY A 239 -18.73 -19.78 7.32
CA GLY A 239 -20.01 -19.45 7.95
C GLY A 239 -20.37 -17.98 7.99
N GLN A 240 -19.54 -17.10 7.41
CA GLN A 240 -19.77 -15.66 7.41
C GLN A 240 -20.24 -15.15 6.03
N SER A 241 -21.09 -14.16 6.05
CA SER A 241 -21.43 -13.38 4.85
C SER A 241 -20.30 -12.38 4.54
N ARG A 242 -20.27 -11.90 3.29
CA ARG A 242 -19.32 -10.86 2.87
C ARG A 242 -19.44 -9.55 3.68
N ARG A 243 -20.64 -9.26 4.23
CA ARG A 243 -20.87 -8.07 5.05
C ARG A 243 -20.27 -8.26 6.44
N GLU A 244 -20.50 -9.40 7.07
CA GLU A 244 -19.91 -9.75 8.38
C GLU A 244 -18.39 -9.72 8.32
N LEU A 245 -17.78 -10.27 7.26
CA LEU A 245 -16.33 -10.19 7.06
C LEU A 245 -15.82 -8.76 6.92
N ALA A 246 -16.55 -7.93 6.17
CA ALA A 246 -16.17 -6.52 5.98
C ALA A 246 -16.29 -5.74 7.27
N ASP A 247 -17.38 -5.93 8.02
CA ASP A 247 -17.63 -5.25 9.29
C ASP A 247 -16.62 -5.70 10.36
N ALA A 248 -16.30 -6.99 10.43
CA ALA A 248 -15.28 -7.52 11.36
C ALA A 248 -13.87 -6.97 11.04
N ALA A 249 -13.49 -6.95 9.76
CA ALA A 249 -12.21 -6.40 9.34
C ALA A 249 -12.13 -4.89 9.59
N HIS A 250 -13.23 -4.15 9.33
CA HIS A 250 -13.33 -2.72 9.61
C HIS A 250 -13.16 -2.44 11.11
N SER A 251 -13.85 -3.18 11.97
CA SER A 251 -13.76 -3.00 13.43
C SER A 251 -12.33 -3.16 13.93
N LEU A 252 -11.63 -4.23 13.50
CA LEU A 252 -10.24 -4.47 13.89
C LEU A 252 -9.30 -3.34 13.43
N VAL A 253 -9.43 -2.90 12.17
CA VAL A 253 -8.58 -1.84 11.62
C VAL A 253 -8.86 -0.50 12.30
N SER A 254 -10.13 -0.17 12.55
CA SER A 254 -10.55 1.08 13.19
C SER A 254 -10.13 1.16 14.65
N GLU A 255 -10.25 0.07 15.40
CA GLU A 255 -9.78 -0.03 16.78
C GLU A 255 -8.26 0.20 16.86
N GLU A 256 -7.48 -0.48 16.02
CA GLU A 256 -6.02 -0.30 15.95
C GLU A 256 -5.62 1.11 15.48
N TYR A 257 -6.40 1.69 14.55
CA TYR A 257 -6.14 3.05 14.07
C TYR A 257 -6.43 4.10 15.16
N GLY A 258 -7.41 3.84 16.01
CA GLY A 258 -7.84 4.73 17.11
C GLY A 258 -8.91 5.73 16.71
N SER A 259 -9.60 5.56 15.55
CA SER A 259 -10.72 6.42 15.14
C SER A 259 -11.61 5.75 14.09
N ASN A 260 -12.92 5.94 14.25
CA ASN A 260 -13.98 5.61 13.29
C ASN A 260 -14.58 6.87 12.70
N CYS A 261 -14.93 6.86 11.41
CA CYS A 261 -15.90 7.79 10.86
C CYS A 261 -17.30 7.19 11.06
N ASP A 262 -18.08 7.74 11.96
CA ASP A 262 -19.50 7.42 12.08
C ASP A 262 -20.32 8.01 10.91
#